data_e9cb04c6b9813775955d397da63ceab1
#
_entry.id   e9cb04c6b9813775955d397da63ceab1
#
_cell.length_a   1.000
_cell.length_b   1.000
_cell.length_c   1.000
_cell.angle_alpha   90.00
_cell.angle_beta   90.00
_cell.angle_gamma   90.00
#
_symmetry.space_group_name_H-M   'P 1'
#
loop_
_entity.id
_entity.type
_entity.pdbx_description
1 polymer ?
#
loop_
_entity_poly.entity_id
_entity_poly.type
_entity_poly.pdbx_seq_one_letter_code
_entity_poly.pdbx_strand_id
1 'polypeptide(L)'
;VAAARRIADAVRDTVAVHIDVDRPEPRTTALVAALNVLVEAGPEARRAVETAAGLVKRLEPLLTEAAPAAGRLRMLFAGRAGRERAAAAVAEIRAATERAHEDGVPGLLAQASVDLLRRPESDVAALVDFELRSAEYYSLLAEVSGRAPDPAAAEGFLPDEVADRVRAQSLDDTHRRVSLRGYQAFGTRFALAQRRVILGDEMGLGKTIQAIAALAHLAASGDTHFLVVCPASVLINWTRETEKRSTLRVTPVHGPDRQDAFADWKERGGVAVTTFDALRGFPVPGTGELGMLVVDEAHYVKNPGTRRAGAVSAWAGTCDRVLFLTGTPMENRVEEFRSLVRILQPDLAERVDEHDGVAGSKAFRKAVAPVYLRRNQQDVLTELPALQHTDEWEEPSAQDEEAYREAVRAGNFMAMRRAAYARPEGSAKLERLREIVEEAAENGHKAVVFSAFRDVLGTVHEALGKSDEGHVFGPLTGSVPPARRQRLVDDFAAAPGHAVLLAQIEAGGVGLNMQAASVVILCEPQLKPTIEHQAVARAHRMGQVRSVSVHRLLCTGGVDERLVRLLENKSRLFDAYARRSAVAESTPDAVDVSDLGLARRIVEEEQARLGATPTPTPTRAPATEDA
;
A
#
# COMPACT_ATOMS: atom_id res chain seq x y z
N VAL A 1 -5.98 -33.90 0.79
CA VAL A 1 -7.15 -33.76 -0.08
C VAL A 1 -8.43 -33.78 0.75
N ALA A 2 -8.67 -34.79 1.64
CA ALA A 2 -9.91 -34.86 2.45
C ALA A 2 -9.99 -33.75 3.51
N ALA A 3 -8.86 -33.34 4.14
CA ALA A 3 -8.82 -32.23 5.06
C ALA A 3 -9.01 -30.89 4.33
N ALA A 4 -8.34 -30.70 3.19
CA ALA A 4 -8.52 -29.51 2.35
C ALA A 4 -9.96 -29.40 1.81
N ARG A 5 -10.62 -30.52 1.46
CA ARG A 5 -12.04 -30.50 1.06
C ARG A 5 -12.96 -30.11 2.23
N ARG A 6 -12.73 -30.65 3.45
CA ARG A 6 -13.52 -30.27 4.63
C ARG A 6 -13.35 -28.78 4.97
N ILE A 7 -12.15 -28.26 4.85
CA ILE A 7 -11.88 -26.83 5.01
C ILE A 7 -12.59 -26.06 3.89
N ALA A 8 -12.47 -26.49 2.64
CA ALA A 8 -13.13 -25.85 1.50
C ALA A 8 -14.67 -25.89 1.62
N ASP A 9 -15.25 -26.97 2.13
CA ASP A 9 -16.70 -27.07 2.33
C ASP A 9 -17.17 -26.20 3.50
N ALA A 10 -16.42 -26.16 4.62
CA ALA A 10 -16.69 -25.24 5.74
C ALA A 10 -16.55 -23.77 5.34
N VAL A 11 -15.61 -23.46 4.45
CA VAL A 11 -15.33 -22.12 3.91
C VAL A 11 -16.39 -21.70 2.92
N ARG A 12 -16.94 -22.62 2.13
CA ARG A 12 -17.90 -22.31 1.04
C ARG A 12 -19.15 -21.58 1.53
N ASP A 13 -19.58 -21.88 2.76
CA ASP A 13 -20.77 -21.28 3.36
C ASP A 13 -20.45 -20.00 4.20
N THR A 14 -19.16 -19.74 4.49
CA THR A 14 -18.74 -18.70 5.43
C THR A 14 -18.05 -17.48 4.77
N VAL A 15 -17.87 -17.47 3.46
CA VAL A 15 -16.92 -16.62 2.72
C VAL A 15 -17.28 -15.13 2.56
N ALA A 16 -18.38 -14.67 3.13
CA ALA A 16 -18.66 -13.23 3.15
C ALA A 16 -18.53 -12.64 4.57
N VAL A 17 -17.80 -13.30 5.47
CA VAL A 17 -17.82 -12.96 6.89
C VAL A 17 -16.53 -12.29 7.29
N HIS A 18 -16.64 -11.06 7.72
CA HIS A 18 -15.68 -10.41 8.61
C HIS A 18 -15.51 -11.29 9.87
N ILE A 19 -14.28 -11.69 10.17
CA ILE A 19 -13.96 -12.43 11.40
C ILE A 19 -13.76 -11.40 12.51
N ASP A 20 -14.78 -11.24 13.35
CA ASP A 20 -14.72 -10.35 14.50
C ASP A 20 -13.89 -11.01 15.60
N VAL A 21 -12.72 -10.45 15.89
CA VAL A 21 -11.80 -10.96 16.93
C VAL A 21 -12.25 -10.60 18.34
N ASP A 22 -13.07 -9.55 18.49
CA ASP A 22 -13.57 -9.11 19.78
C ASP A 22 -14.81 -9.95 20.22
N ARG A 23 -15.50 -10.57 19.24
CA ARG A 23 -16.65 -11.47 19.48
C ARG A 23 -16.59 -12.71 18.58
N PRO A 24 -15.60 -13.58 18.78
CA PRO A 24 -15.40 -14.71 17.90
C PRO A 24 -16.52 -15.75 18.06
N GLU A 25 -17.16 -16.09 16.95
CA GLU A 25 -18.11 -17.19 16.91
C GLU A 25 -17.35 -18.53 16.86
N PRO A 26 -17.88 -19.63 17.46
CA PRO A 26 -17.22 -20.94 17.47
C PRO A 26 -16.87 -21.48 16.08
N ARG A 27 -17.69 -21.17 15.06
CA ARG A 27 -17.44 -21.56 13.67
C ARG A 27 -16.28 -20.80 13.04
N THR A 28 -16.21 -19.50 13.29
CA THR A 28 -15.11 -18.65 12.79
C THR A 28 -13.80 -18.98 13.49
N THR A 29 -13.82 -19.28 14.78
CA THR A 29 -12.65 -19.73 15.54
C THR A 29 -12.10 -21.05 14.98
N ALA A 30 -12.94 -22.04 14.73
CA ALA A 30 -12.53 -23.30 14.11
C ALA A 30 -11.98 -23.12 12.70
N LEU A 31 -12.52 -22.17 11.92
CA LEU A 31 -12.01 -21.82 10.60
C LEU A 31 -10.62 -21.18 10.70
N VAL A 32 -10.44 -20.22 11.61
CA VAL A 32 -9.14 -19.55 11.85
C VAL A 32 -8.08 -20.58 12.26
N ALA A 33 -8.40 -21.50 13.18
CA ALA A 33 -7.51 -22.56 13.59
C ALA A 33 -7.12 -23.50 12.44
N ALA A 34 -8.05 -23.84 11.56
CA ALA A 34 -7.77 -24.64 10.38
C ALA A 34 -6.90 -23.88 9.35
N LEU A 35 -7.17 -22.59 9.14
CA LEU A 35 -6.38 -21.72 8.26
C LEU A 35 -4.97 -21.48 8.80
N ASN A 36 -4.78 -21.42 10.12
CA ASN A 36 -3.46 -21.28 10.74
C ASN A 36 -2.49 -22.35 10.24
N VAL A 37 -2.91 -23.61 10.21
CA VAL A 37 -2.09 -24.71 9.69
C VAL A 37 -1.69 -24.46 8.23
N LEU A 38 -2.60 -23.94 7.41
CA LEU A 38 -2.34 -23.67 5.99
C LEU A 38 -1.48 -22.40 5.79
N VAL A 39 -1.64 -21.40 6.61
CA VAL A 39 -0.83 -20.17 6.55
C VAL A 39 0.63 -20.48 6.89
N GLU A 40 0.88 -21.33 7.89
CA GLU A 40 2.24 -21.68 8.29
C GLU A 40 2.89 -22.74 7.40
N ALA A 41 2.19 -23.83 7.11
CA ALA A 41 2.73 -24.95 6.33
C ALA A 41 2.52 -24.82 4.83
N GLY A 42 1.56 -23.99 4.39
CA GLY A 42 1.14 -23.87 2.99
C GLY A 42 2.25 -23.43 2.03
N PRO A 43 3.05 -22.40 2.33
CA PRO A 43 4.13 -21.94 1.43
C PRO A 43 5.17 -23.01 1.15
N GLU A 44 5.62 -23.73 2.18
CA GLU A 44 6.61 -24.81 2.05
C GLU A 44 6.01 -26.04 1.35
N ALA A 45 4.76 -26.38 1.69
CA ALA A 45 4.04 -27.45 1.03
C ALA A 45 3.80 -27.16 -0.45
N ARG A 46 3.44 -25.94 -0.81
CA ARG A 46 3.32 -25.49 -2.21
C ARG A 46 4.64 -25.64 -2.93
N ARG A 47 5.74 -25.13 -2.36
CA ARG A 47 7.08 -25.26 -2.93
C ARG A 47 7.48 -26.72 -3.17
N ALA A 48 7.19 -27.61 -2.20
CA ALA A 48 7.47 -29.03 -2.34
C ALA A 48 6.69 -29.66 -3.51
N VAL A 49 5.39 -29.31 -3.64
CA VAL A 49 4.52 -29.80 -4.72
C VAL A 49 4.97 -29.26 -6.08
N GLU A 50 5.32 -27.97 -6.19
CA GLU A 50 5.81 -27.37 -7.42
C GLU A 50 7.13 -27.98 -7.87
N THR A 51 8.06 -28.20 -6.95
CA THR A 51 9.33 -28.88 -7.21
C THR A 51 9.08 -30.29 -7.75
N ALA A 52 8.18 -31.04 -7.12
CA ALA A 52 7.79 -32.37 -7.58
C ALA A 52 7.09 -32.36 -8.93
N ALA A 53 6.16 -31.41 -9.15
CA ALA A 53 5.47 -31.24 -10.43
C ALA A 53 6.42 -30.88 -11.57
N GLY A 54 7.39 -29.99 -11.30
CA GLY A 54 8.47 -29.69 -12.26
C GLY A 54 9.32 -30.88 -12.63
N LEU A 55 9.60 -31.75 -11.66
CA LEU A 55 10.30 -33.02 -11.90
C LEU A 55 9.45 -33.98 -12.75
N VAL A 56 8.16 -34.16 -12.40
CA VAL A 56 7.21 -35.00 -13.16
C VAL A 56 7.12 -34.52 -14.61
N LYS A 57 6.95 -33.22 -14.83
CA LYS A 57 6.86 -32.62 -16.17
C LYS A 57 8.12 -32.88 -17.03
N ARG A 58 9.29 -32.90 -16.40
CA ARG A 58 10.55 -33.26 -17.10
C ARG A 58 10.66 -34.74 -17.37
N LEU A 59 10.21 -35.60 -16.47
CA LEU A 59 10.32 -37.05 -16.60
C LEU A 59 9.28 -37.64 -17.56
N GLU A 60 8.11 -37.05 -17.70
CA GLU A 60 6.99 -37.57 -18.50
C GLU A 60 7.37 -37.85 -19.98
N PRO A 61 8.00 -36.92 -20.73
CA PRO A 61 8.46 -37.21 -22.08
C PRO A 61 9.57 -38.28 -22.11
N LEU A 62 10.48 -38.25 -21.13
CA LEU A 62 11.56 -39.24 -21.05
C LEU A 62 11.03 -40.65 -20.74
N LEU A 63 10.01 -40.79 -19.92
CA LEU A 63 9.35 -42.06 -19.64
C LEU A 63 8.72 -42.66 -20.91
N THR A 64 8.18 -41.80 -21.79
CA THR A 64 7.61 -42.23 -23.06
C THR A 64 8.71 -42.74 -24.00
N GLU A 65 9.85 -42.06 -24.08
CA GLU A 65 11.02 -42.47 -24.87
C GLU A 65 11.72 -43.70 -24.29
N ALA A 66 11.74 -43.87 -22.97
CA ALA A 66 12.32 -45.01 -22.28
C ALA A 66 11.42 -46.28 -22.33
N ALA A 67 10.13 -46.16 -22.70
CA ALA A 67 9.15 -47.25 -22.69
C ALA A 67 9.63 -48.55 -23.39
N PRO A 68 10.38 -48.52 -24.49
CA PRO A 68 10.99 -49.73 -25.08
C PRO A 68 11.92 -50.49 -24.12
N ALA A 69 12.65 -49.77 -23.25
CA ALA A 69 13.59 -50.38 -22.31
C ALA A 69 12.90 -51.17 -21.17
N ALA A 70 11.59 -51.01 -20.96
CA ALA A 70 10.81 -51.72 -19.95
C ALA A 70 10.56 -53.22 -20.24
N GLY A 71 10.97 -53.73 -21.43
CA GLY A 71 10.79 -55.14 -21.74
C GLY A 71 11.76 -55.63 -22.83
N ARG A 72 12.36 -56.84 -22.61
CA ARG A 72 13.36 -57.43 -23.54
C ARG A 72 12.82 -57.57 -24.96
N LEU A 73 11.56 -57.98 -25.13
CA LEU A 73 10.96 -58.12 -26.46
C LEU A 73 10.72 -56.77 -27.13
N ARG A 74 10.27 -55.76 -26.42
CA ARG A 74 10.08 -54.40 -26.98
C ARG A 74 11.41 -53.79 -27.43
N MET A 75 12.47 -54.05 -26.70
CA MET A 75 13.84 -53.58 -27.05
C MET A 75 14.37 -54.27 -28.30
N LEU A 76 14.02 -55.56 -28.53
CA LEU A 76 14.38 -56.31 -29.76
C LEU A 76 13.71 -55.73 -31.00
N PHE A 77 12.44 -55.31 -30.90
CA PHE A 77 11.68 -54.72 -32.02
C PHE A 77 11.98 -53.23 -32.25
N ALA A 78 12.61 -52.55 -31.28
CA ALA A 78 13.07 -51.19 -31.47
C ALA A 78 14.28 -51.19 -32.41
N GLY A 79 14.22 -50.46 -33.50
CA GLY A 79 15.37 -50.27 -34.40
C GLY A 79 16.56 -49.62 -33.65
N ARG A 80 17.73 -49.63 -34.27
CA ARG A 80 18.99 -49.13 -33.63
C ARG A 80 18.81 -47.73 -33.01
N ALA A 81 18.24 -46.78 -33.75
CA ALA A 81 17.98 -45.43 -33.28
C ALA A 81 16.95 -45.38 -32.11
N GLY A 82 15.98 -46.30 -32.07
CA GLY A 82 15.03 -46.43 -30.96
C GLY A 82 15.67 -46.95 -29.68
N ARG A 83 16.60 -47.90 -29.79
CA ARG A 83 17.38 -48.44 -28.66
C ARG A 83 18.32 -47.38 -28.06
N GLU A 84 19.02 -46.61 -28.93
CA GLU A 84 19.91 -45.53 -28.49
C GLU A 84 19.12 -44.42 -27.77
N ARG A 85 17.95 -44.00 -28.27
CA ARG A 85 17.06 -43.03 -27.61
C ARG A 85 16.54 -43.55 -26.26
N ALA A 86 16.07 -44.78 -26.22
CA ALA A 86 15.57 -45.38 -24.99
C ALA A 86 16.67 -45.52 -23.94
N ALA A 87 17.89 -45.87 -24.33
CA ALA A 87 19.02 -45.95 -23.40
C ALA A 87 19.42 -44.55 -22.87
N ALA A 88 19.46 -43.55 -23.75
CA ALA A 88 19.73 -42.15 -23.36
C ALA A 88 18.65 -41.63 -22.38
N ALA A 89 17.37 -41.85 -22.70
CA ALA A 89 16.25 -41.45 -21.82
C ALA A 89 16.31 -42.12 -20.43
N VAL A 90 16.67 -43.43 -20.38
CA VAL A 90 16.86 -44.12 -19.07
C VAL A 90 18.01 -43.54 -18.28
N ALA A 91 19.12 -43.19 -18.93
CA ALA A 91 20.24 -42.54 -18.28
C ALA A 91 19.89 -41.17 -17.73
N GLU A 92 19.13 -40.39 -18.51
CA GLU A 92 18.65 -39.06 -18.10
C GLU A 92 17.61 -39.12 -16.96
N ILE A 93 16.68 -40.08 -16.99
CA ILE A 93 15.75 -40.34 -15.89
C ILE A 93 16.53 -40.68 -14.61
N ARG A 94 17.53 -41.55 -14.69
CA ARG A 94 18.36 -41.91 -13.55
C ARG A 94 19.08 -40.68 -12.97
N ALA A 95 19.75 -39.93 -13.82
CA ALA A 95 20.44 -38.71 -13.41
C ALA A 95 19.49 -37.65 -12.82
N ALA A 96 18.27 -37.52 -13.33
CA ALA A 96 17.27 -36.60 -12.80
C ALA A 96 16.73 -37.06 -11.44
N THR A 97 16.53 -38.38 -11.25
CA THR A 97 16.09 -38.93 -9.97
C THR A 97 17.19 -38.89 -8.91
N GLU A 98 18.44 -39.15 -9.28
CA GLU A 98 19.57 -39.01 -8.36
C GLU A 98 19.72 -37.55 -7.88
N ARG A 99 19.71 -36.60 -8.81
CA ARG A 99 19.70 -35.15 -8.44
C ARG A 99 18.52 -34.78 -7.54
N ALA A 100 17.30 -35.21 -7.86
CA ALA A 100 16.15 -34.95 -7.01
C ALA A 100 16.28 -35.54 -5.61
N HIS A 101 17.01 -36.64 -5.46
CA HIS A 101 17.31 -37.25 -4.16
C HIS A 101 18.40 -36.48 -3.41
N GLU A 102 19.45 -36.03 -4.11
CA GLU A 102 20.51 -35.17 -3.58
C GLU A 102 19.95 -33.80 -3.16
N ASP A 103 19.02 -33.22 -3.94
CA ASP A 103 18.30 -31.99 -3.64
C ASP A 103 17.25 -32.16 -2.52
N GLY A 104 17.09 -33.36 -1.98
CA GLY A 104 16.19 -33.63 -0.84
C GLY A 104 14.71 -33.58 -1.15
N VAL A 105 14.28 -33.65 -2.41
CA VAL A 105 12.86 -33.54 -2.83
C VAL A 105 11.94 -34.53 -2.09
N PRO A 106 12.30 -35.82 -1.90
CA PRO A 106 11.47 -36.74 -1.12
C PRO A 106 11.29 -36.32 0.35
N GLY A 107 12.36 -35.77 0.94
CA GLY A 107 12.32 -35.24 2.31
C GLY A 107 11.42 -34.02 2.43
N LEU A 108 11.50 -33.10 1.48
CA LEU A 108 10.61 -31.92 1.41
C LEU A 108 9.14 -32.31 1.31
N LEU A 109 8.79 -33.31 0.47
CA LEU A 109 7.42 -33.81 0.33
C LEU A 109 6.93 -34.50 1.60
N ALA A 110 7.79 -35.29 2.25
CA ALA A 110 7.45 -35.95 3.49
C ALA A 110 7.22 -34.93 4.60
N GLN A 111 8.10 -33.95 4.76
CA GLN A 111 7.98 -32.87 5.74
C GLN A 111 6.70 -32.04 5.50
N ALA A 112 6.47 -31.60 4.28
CA ALA A 112 5.26 -30.87 3.90
C ALA A 112 3.98 -31.66 4.23
N SER A 113 4.00 -32.97 4.05
CA SER A 113 2.87 -33.84 4.40
C SER A 113 2.62 -33.90 5.91
N VAL A 114 3.69 -33.97 6.71
CA VAL A 114 3.61 -33.94 8.18
C VAL A 114 3.09 -32.59 8.66
N ASP A 115 3.63 -31.49 8.14
CA ASP A 115 3.27 -30.14 8.55
C ASP A 115 1.80 -29.80 8.24
N LEU A 116 1.29 -30.24 7.09
CA LEU A 116 -0.13 -30.09 6.71
C LEU A 116 -1.10 -30.99 7.53
N LEU A 117 -0.60 -32.05 8.16
CA LEU A 117 -1.39 -32.97 8.98
C LEU A 117 -1.27 -32.68 10.47
N ARG A 118 -0.48 -31.69 10.88
CA ARG A 118 -0.37 -31.30 12.28
C ARG A 118 -1.72 -30.86 12.85
N ARG A 119 -1.90 -31.00 14.14
CA ARG A 119 -3.09 -30.47 14.82
C ARG A 119 -3.02 -28.94 14.82
N PRO A 120 -4.16 -28.25 14.61
CA PRO A 120 -4.24 -26.80 14.80
C PRO A 120 -3.75 -26.43 16.21
N GLU A 121 -3.21 -25.23 16.35
CA GLU A 121 -2.95 -24.64 17.66
C GLU A 121 -4.26 -24.45 18.44
N SER A 122 -4.15 -24.05 19.72
CA SER A 122 -5.34 -23.71 20.51
C SER A 122 -6.09 -22.54 19.81
N ASP A 123 -7.41 -22.55 19.94
CA ASP A 123 -8.27 -21.52 19.35
C ASP A 123 -7.80 -20.10 19.67
N VAL A 124 -7.33 -19.88 20.91
CA VAL A 124 -6.81 -18.58 21.35
C VAL A 124 -5.51 -18.21 20.62
N ALA A 125 -4.56 -19.15 20.51
CA ALA A 125 -3.30 -18.90 19.81
C ALA A 125 -3.52 -18.64 18.31
N ALA A 126 -4.44 -19.38 17.70
CA ALA A 126 -4.81 -19.18 16.29
C ALA A 126 -5.49 -17.83 16.05
N LEU A 127 -6.33 -17.35 16.97
CA LEU A 127 -6.94 -16.01 16.87
C LEU A 127 -5.91 -14.90 17.04
N VAL A 128 -4.96 -15.04 17.94
CA VAL A 128 -3.86 -14.08 18.12
C VAL A 128 -2.98 -14.03 16.85
N ASP A 129 -2.63 -15.18 16.28
CA ASP A 129 -1.88 -15.21 15.01
C ASP A 129 -2.69 -14.62 13.85
N PHE A 130 -4.01 -14.89 13.81
CA PHE A 130 -4.91 -14.26 12.84
C PHE A 130 -4.93 -12.75 13.00
N GLU A 131 -5.00 -12.20 14.20
CA GLU A 131 -4.98 -10.76 14.46
C GLU A 131 -3.68 -10.12 13.92
N LEU A 132 -2.54 -10.78 14.10
CA LEU A 132 -1.24 -10.30 13.63
C LEU A 132 -1.03 -10.46 12.12
N ARG A 133 -1.65 -11.46 11.49
CA ARG A 133 -1.39 -11.89 10.10
C ARG A 133 -2.64 -12.00 9.25
N SER A 134 -3.73 -11.33 9.62
CA SER A 134 -5.05 -11.45 9.01
C SER A 134 -5.06 -11.29 7.49
N ALA A 135 -4.20 -10.42 6.93
CA ALA A 135 -4.06 -10.28 5.49
C ALA A 135 -3.66 -11.58 4.78
N GLU A 136 -2.82 -12.40 5.42
CA GLU A 136 -2.39 -13.71 4.90
C GLU A 136 -3.54 -14.72 4.94
N TYR A 137 -4.29 -14.73 6.05
CA TYR A 137 -5.46 -15.59 6.22
C TYR A 137 -6.57 -15.26 5.23
N TYR A 138 -6.92 -14.00 5.06
CA TYR A 138 -7.92 -13.59 4.08
C TYR A 138 -7.49 -13.85 2.63
N SER A 139 -6.19 -13.69 2.33
CA SER A 139 -5.67 -14.02 1.00
C SER A 139 -5.77 -15.52 0.71
N LEU A 140 -5.43 -16.35 1.70
CA LEU A 140 -5.56 -17.80 1.60
C LEU A 140 -7.03 -18.22 1.52
N LEU A 141 -7.90 -17.61 2.32
CA LEU A 141 -9.33 -17.84 2.31
C LEU A 141 -9.94 -17.56 0.93
N ALA A 142 -9.59 -16.44 0.32
CA ALA A 142 -10.02 -16.08 -1.03
C ALA A 142 -9.55 -17.11 -2.08
N GLU A 143 -8.29 -17.57 -1.96
CA GLU A 143 -7.73 -18.60 -2.86
C GLU A 143 -8.46 -19.96 -2.71
N VAL A 144 -8.67 -20.39 -1.48
CA VAL A 144 -9.30 -21.70 -1.18
C VAL A 144 -10.80 -21.70 -1.51
N SER A 145 -11.50 -20.60 -1.28
CA SER A 145 -12.94 -20.48 -1.53
C SER A 145 -13.31 -20.40 -3.00
N GLY A 146 -12.37 -19.98 -3.84
CA GLY A 146 -12.63 -19.75 -5.27
C GLY A 146 -13.66 -18.65 -5.55
N ARG A 147 -14.09 -17.88 -4.54
CA ARG A 147 -14.96 -16.72 -4.71
C ARG A 147 -14.09 -15.51 -5.01
N ALA A 148 -14.16 -15.05 -6.26
CA ALA A 148 -13.65 -13.75 -6.63
C ALA A 148 -14.69 -12.67 -6.26
N PRO A 149 -14.28 -11.46 -5.84
CA PRO A 149 -15.15 -10.29 -5.91
C PRO A 149 -15.67 -10.12 -7.34
N ASP A 150 -16.67 -9.25 -7.55
CA ASP A 150 -17.19 -8.98 -8.89
C ASP A 150 -16.01 -8.94 -9.89
N PRO A 151 -15.97 -9.84 -10.90
CA PRO A 151 -14.85 -9.89 -11.85
C PRO A 151 -14.56 -8.52 -12.48
N ALA A 152 -15.60 -7.75 -12.80
CA ALA A 152 -15.46 -6.43 -13.39
C ALA A 152 -14.81 -5.43 -12.41
N ALA A 153 -15.17 -5.48 -11.13
CA ALA A 153 -14.54 -4.64 -10.08
C ALA A 153 -13.09 -5.05 -9.84
N ALA A 154 -12.80 -6.35 -9.76
CA ALA A 154 -11.43 -6.87 -9.61
C ALA A 154 -10.52 -6.48 -10.78
N GLU A 155 -11.10 -6.33 -11.97
CA GLU A 155 -10.44 -5.95 -13.21
C GLU A 155 -10.44 -4.43 -13.46
N GLY A 156 -11.00 -3.63 -12.55
CA GLY A 156 -11.00 -2.16 -12.61
C GLY A 156 -11.85 -1.62 -13.76
N PHE A 157 -12.87 -2.36 -14.19
CA PHE A 157 -13.76 -1.98 -15.31
C PHE A 157 -13.01 -1.68 -16.61
N LEU A 158 -11.92 -2.41 -16.88
CA LEU A 158 -11.16 -2.29 -18.13
C LEU A 158 -12.01 -2.80 -19.32
N PRO A 159 -11.76 -2.28 -20.54
CA PRO A 159 -12.33 -2.87 -21.76
C PRO A 159 -11.92 -4.34 -21.92
N ASP A 160 -12.83 -5.16 -22.46
CA ASP A 160 -12.63 -6.61 -22.59
C ASP A 160 -11.33 -6.97 -23.32
N GLU A 161 -10.96 -6.23 -24.38
CA GLU A 161 -9.73 -6.47 -25.14
C GLU A 161 -8.46 -6.33 -24.30
N VAL A 162 -8.46 -5.40 -23.34
CA VAL A 162 -7.34 -5.21 -22.39
C VAL A 162 -7.40 -6.27 -21.31
N ALA A 163 -8.58 -6.52 -20.75
CA ALA A 163 -8.81 -7.51 -19.70
C ALA A 163 -8.44 -8.93 -20.16
N ASP A 164 -8.82 -9.34 -21.37
CA ASP A 164 -8.47 -10.64 -21.94
C ASP A 164 -6.97 -10.82 -22.12
N ARG A 165 -6.27 -9.79 -22.59
CA ARG A 165 -4.80 -9.82 -22.70
C ARG A 165 -4.14 -9.97 -21.34
N VAL A 166 -4.67 -9.29 -20.33
CA VAL A 166 -4.18 -9.39 -18.95
C VAL A 166 -4.45 -10.77 -18.37
N ARG A 167 -5.63 -11.35 -18.61
CA ARG A 167 -5.97 -12.71 -18.17
C ARG A 167 -5.07 -13.77 -18.80
N ALA A 168 -4.67 -13.58 -20.03
CA ALA A 168 -3.77 -14.49 -20.75
C ALA A 168 -2.35 -14.49 -20.20
N GLN A 169 -1.93 -13.45 -19.44
CA GLN A 169 -0.61 -13.37 -18.81
C GLN A 169 -0.50 -14.38 -17.68
N SER A 170 0.41 -15.34 -17.78
CA SER A 170 0.74 -16.27 -16.70
C SER A 170 1.53 -15.59 -15.58
N LEU A 171 1.45 -16.13 -14.38
CA LEU A 171 2.31 -15.75 -13.24
C LEU A 171 3.14 -16.96 -12.84
N ASP A 172 4.44 -16.77 -12.71
CA ASP A 172 5.36 -17.74 -12.14
C ASP A 172 5.58 -17.42 -10.66
N ASP A 173 5.41 -18.40 -9.80
CA ASP A 173 5.42 -18.27 -8.34
C ASP A 173 6.75 -18.65 -7.70
N THR A 174 7.76 -19.06 -8.51
CA THR A 174 9.05 -19.61 -8.05
C THR A 174 9.74 -18.71 -7.00
N HIS A 175 9.71 -17.40 -7.20
CA HIS A 175 10.36 -16.45 -6.30
C HIS A 175 9.37 -15.71 -5.38
N ARG A 176 8.08 -16.03 -5.41
CA ARG A 176 7.04 -15.40 -4.61
C ARG A 176 6.74 -16.22 -3.36
N ARG A 177 6.66 -15.56 -2.19
CA ARG A 177 6.36 -16.18 -0.88
C ARG A 177 5.02 -15.76 -0.30
N VAL A 178 4.15 -15.13 -1.08
CA VAL A 178 2.86 -14.63 -0.62
C VAL A 178 1.75 -15.02 -1.58
N SER A 179 0.59 -15.42 -1.07
CA SER A 179 -0.63 -15.62 -1.86
C SER A 179 -1.18 -14.29 -2.30
N LEU A 180 -1.58 -14.19 -3.57
CA LEU A 180 -2.23 -13.01 -4.13
C LEU A 180 -3.74 -13.19 -4.15
N ARG A 181 -4.45 -12.16 -3.78
CA ARG A 181 -5.89 -12.08 -4.03
C ARG A 181 -6.16 -11.96 -5.52
N GLY A 182 -7.36 -12.34 -5.96
CA GLY A 182 -7.71 -12.30 -7.38
C GLY A 182 -7.42 -10.96 -8.05
N TYR A 183 -7.81 -9.85 -7.41
CA TYR A 183 -7.52 -8.52 -7.91
C TYR A 183 -6.02 -8.17 -7.89
N GLN A 184 -5.25 -8.63 -6.90
CA GLN A 184 -3.79 -8.44 -6.85
C GLN A 184 -3.09 -9.22 -7.96
N ALA A 185 -3.51 -10.47 -8.19
CA ALA A 185 -3.01 -11.28 -9.30
C ALA A 185 -3.32 -10.61 -10.64
N PHE A 186 -4.52 -10.04 -10.80
CA PHE A 186 -4.88 -9.29 -12.00
C PHE A 186 -4.01 -8.03 -12.18
N GLY A 187 -3.79 -7.22 -11.12
CA GLY A 187 -2.93 -6.04 -11.20
C GLY A 187 -1.46 -6.37 -11.50
N THR A 188 -0.95 -7.49 -10.95
CA THR A 188 0.37 -8.01 -11.29
C THR A 188 0.46 -8.39 -12.77
N ARG A 189 -0.55 -9.12 -13.28
CA ARG A 189 -0.64 -9.47 -14.71
C ARG A 189 -0.75 -8.24 -15.60
N PHE A 190 -1.50 -7.22 -15.16
CA PHE A 190 -1.62 -5.96 -15.88
C PHE A 190 -0.27 -5.27 -16.04
N ALA A 191 0.52 -5.19 -14.97
CA ALA A 191 1.87 -4.61 -15.00
C ALA A 191 2.80 -5.38 -15.96
N LEU A 192 2.70 -6.70 -16.00
CA LEU A 192 3.51 -7.55 -16.88
C LEU A 192 3.06 -7.47 -18.35
N ALA A 193 1.77 -7.58 -18.62
CA ALA A 193 1.20 -7.63 -19.97
C ALA A 193 1.30 -6.28 -20.69
N GLN A 194 1.06 -5.18 -19.98
CA GLN A 194 1.07 -3.81 -20.55
C GLN A 194 2.43 -3.13 -20.45
N ARG A 195 3.37 -3.67 -19.66
CA ARG A 195 4.77 -3.27 -19.49
C ARG A 195 5.01 -1.89 -18.88
N ARG A 196 4.36 -0.83 -19.36
CA ARG A 196 4.60 0.57 -18.95
C ARG A 196 3.30 1.17 -18.47
N VAL A 197 3.04 1.09 -17.14
CA VAL A 197 1.72 1.33 -16.57
C VAL A 197 1.73 2.08 -15.24
N ILE A 198 0.57 2.61 -14.90
CA ILE A 198 0.24 3.18 -13.60
C ILE A 198 -0.74 2.24 -12.89
N LEU A 199 -0.36 1.75 -11.73
CA LEU A 199 -1.26 1.07 -10.80
C LEU A 199 -1.78 2.09 -9.79
N GLY A 200 -2.97 2.59 -10.07
CA GLY A 200 -3.64 3.65 -9.34
C GLY A 200 -4.64 3.17 -8.29
N ASP A 201 -4.47 1.93 -7.82
CA ASP A 201 -5.30 1.34 -6.78
C ASP A 201 -5.38 2.20 -5.53
N GLU A 202 -6.54 2.22 -4.90
CA GLU A 202 -6.72 2.91 -3.62
C GLU A 202 -5.71 2.41 -2.59
N MET A 203 -5.41 3.25 -1.59
CA MET A 203 -4.49 2.90 -0.52
C MET A 203 -4.99 1.66 0.23
N GLY A 204 -4.06 0.83 0.72
CA GLY A 204 -4.42 -0.39 1.43
C GLY A 204 -4.68 -1.62 0.54
N LEU A 205 -4.80 -1.49 -0.78
CA LEU A 205 -5.01 -2.61 -1.71
C LEU A 205 -3.74 -3.42 -2.01
N GLY A 206 -2.61 -3.10 -1.40
CA GLY A 206 -1.39 -3.88 -1.53
C GLY A 206 -0.67 -3.70 -2.87
N LYS A 207 -0.54 -2.47 -3.36
CA LYS A 207 0.25 -2.14 -4.57
C LYS A 207 1.69 -2.66 -4.49
N THR A 208 2.33 -2.53 -3.32
CA THR A 208 3.68 -3.05 -3.06
C THR A 208 3.78 -4.55 -3.29
N ILE A 209 2.79 -5.33 -2.81
CA ILE A 209 2.75 -6.80 -3.00
C ILE A 209 2.60 -7.15 -4.48
N GLN A 210 1.78 -6.41 -5.22
CA GLN A 210 1.58 -6.61 -6.66
C GLN A 210 2.88 -6.33 -7.43
N ALA A 211 3.61 -5.28 -7.07
CA ALA A 211 4.91 -4.97 -7.67
C ALA A 211 5.95 -6.05 -7.34
N ILE A 212 6.07 -6.47 -6.08
CA ILE A 212 6.99 -7.56 -5.69
C ILE A 212 6.68 -8.85 -6.45
N ALA A 213 5.40 -9.19 -6.64
CA ALA A 213 4.99 -10.35 -7.41
C ALA A 213 5.37 -10.24 -8.90
N ALA A 214 5.31 -9.03 -9.48
CA ALA A 214 5.79 -8.80 -10.84
C ALA A 214 7.31 -8.98 -10.95
N LEU A 215 8.08 -8.43 -10.00
CA LEU A 215 9.53 -8.61 -9.94
C LEU A 215 9.92 -10.09 -9.78
N ALA A 216 9.21 -10.83 -8.91
CA ALA A 216 9.42 -12.26 -8.68
C ALA A 216 9.18 -13.07 -9.97
N HIS A 217 8.09 -12.78 -10.71
CA HIS A 217 7.82 -13.42 -12.01
C HIS A 217 8.92 -13.16 -13.03
N LEU A 218 9.38 -11.91 -13.14
CA LEU A 218 10.44 -11.55 -14.08
C LEU A 218 11.77 -12.22 -13.74
N ALA A 219 12.09 -12.34 -12.44
CA ALA A 219 13.27 -13.07 -12.00
C ALA A 219 13.19 -14.56 -12.37
N ALA A 220 12.04 -15.20 -12.23
CA ALA A 220 11.81 -16.57 -12.70
C ALA A 220 11.92 -16.70 -14.24
N SER A 221 11.68 -15.61 -14.97
CA SER A 221 11.85 -15.53 -16.43
C SER A 221 13.30 -15.23 -16.86
N GLY A 222 14.23 -15.00 -15.92
CA GLY A 222 15.65 -14.79 -16.16
C GLY A 222 16.15 -13.36 -16.06
N ASP A 223 15.27 -12.38 -15.78
CA ASP A 223 15.68 -11.01 -15.49
C ASP A 223 16.41 -10.95 -14.13
N THR A 224 17.50 -10.20 -14.05
CA THR A 224 18.38 -10.22 -12.86
C THR A 224 18.43 -8.91 -12.08
N HIS A 225 18.13 -7.78 -12.71
CA HIS A 225 18.27 -6.45 -12.09
C HIS A 225 16.96 -5.71 -12.08
N PHE A 226 16.57 -5.23 -10.90
CA PHE A 226 15.34 -4.48 -10.68
C PHE A 226 15.62 -3.26 -9.82
N LEU A 227 14.92 -2.16 -10.10
CA LEU A 227 15.06 -0.92 -9.33
C LEU A 227 13.72 -0.44 -8.82
N VAL A 228 13.67 -0.17 -7.52
CA VAL A 228 12.54 0.49 -6.85
C VAL A 228 12.97 1.88 -6.42
N VAL A 229 12.24 2.90 -6.87
CA VAL A 229 12.42 4.29 -6.47
C VAL A 229 11.23 4.71 -5.62
N CYS A 230 11.50 5.16 -4.40
CA CYS A 230 10.45 5.47 -3.44
C CYS A 230 10.81 6.66 -2.54
N PRO A 231 9.86 7.25 -1.80
CA PRO A 231 10.17 8.19 -0.74
C PRO A 231 11.05 7.55 0.36
N ALA A 232 11.94 8.33 0.98
CA ALA A 232 12.83 7.83 2.02
C ALA A 232 12.10 7.20 3.21
N SER A 233 10.88 7.65 3.50
CA SER A 233 10.04 7.13 4.58
C SER A 233 9.57 5.69 4.38
N VAL A 234 9.49 5.21 3.13
CA VAL A 234 9.00 3.85 2.81
C VAL A 234 10.12 2.90 2.39
N LEU A 235 11.35 3.36 2.26
CA LEU A 235 12.48 2.56 1.80
C LEU A 235 12.70 1.31 2.66
N ILE A 236 12.67 1.45 3.98
CA ILE A 236 12.83 0.34 4.92
C ILE A 236 11.67 -0.66 4.77
N ASN A 237 10.45 -0.15 4.62
CA ASN A 237 9.29 -1.01 4.41
C ASN A 237 9.40 -1.79 3.10
N TRP A 238 9.83 -1.17 2.00
CA TRP A 238 10.09 -1.85 0.74
C TRP A 238 11.11 -2.96 0.87
N THR A 239 12.21 -2.71 1.58
CA THR A 239 13.25 -3.72 1.83
C THR A 239 12.67 -4.92 2.59
N ARG A 240 12.01 -4.67 3.73
CA ARG A 240 11.40 -5.72 4.58
C ARG A 240 10.31 -6.51 3.83
N GLU A 241 9.43 -5.83 3.12
CA GLU A 241 8.35 -6.49 2.37
C GLU A 241 8.91 -7.36 1.24
N THR A 242 9.94 -6.89 0.54
CA THR A 242 10.59 -7.69 -0.51
C THR A 242 11.24 -8.94 0.07
N GLU A 243 11.98 -8.85 1.17
CA GLU A 243 12.58 -9.98 1.88
C GLU A 243 11.54 -10.97 2.39
N LYS A 244 10.44 -10.45 2.98
CA LYS A 244 9.36 -11.27 3.55
C LYS A 244 8.55 -11.98 2.46
N ARG A 245 8.27 -11.31 1.34
CA ARG A 245 7.30 -11.73 0.32
C ARG A 245 7.92 -12.42 -0.90
N SER A 246 9.25 -12.43 -0.99
CA SER A 246 9.95 -13.06 -2.10
C SER A 246 11.26 -13.72 -1.68
N THR A 247 11.88 -14.46 -2.61
CA THR A 247 13.25 -14.98 -2.46
C THR A 247 14.30 -14.07 -3.08
N LEU A 248 13.87 -12.89 -3.57
CA LEU A 248 14.75 -11.96 -4.25
C LEU A 248 15.74 -11.33 -3.28
N ARG A 249 16.99 -11.22 -3.70
CA ARG A 249 17.97 -10.42 -2.99
C ARG A 249 17.55 -8.96 -3.06
N VAL A 250 17.56 -8.25 -1.94
CA VAL A 250 17.28 -6.82 -1.89
C VAL A 250 18.47 -6.04 -1.36
N THR A 251 18.76 -4.90 -1.98
CA THR A 251 19.88 -4.02 -1.63
C THR A 251 19.35 -2.60 -1.42
N PRO A 252 19.35 -2.09 -0.19
CA PRO A 252 18.99 -0.70 0.08
C PRO A 252 20.13 0.22 -0.38
N VAL A 253 19.87 1.01 -1.44
CA VAL A 253 20.84 1.92 -2.06
C VAL A 253 20.56 3.34 -1.55
N HIS A 254 20.92 3.58 -0.28
CA HIS A 254 20.64 4.84 0.42
C HIS A 254 21.67 5.10 1.53
N GLY A 255 21.84 6.36 1.93
CA GLY A 255 22.76 6.74 3.01
C GLY A 255 24.21 7.00 2.54
N PRO A 256 25.17 6.99 3.47
CA PRO A 256 26.59 7.25 3.16
C PRO A 256 27.19 6.24 2.17
N ASP A 257 26.88 4.95 2.38
CA ASP A 257 27.47 3.83 1.64
C ASP A 257 26.72 3.50 0.34
N ARG A 258 25.85 4.40 -0.14
CA ARG A 258 24.97 4.15 -1.29
C ARG A 258 25.73 3.84 -2.58
N GLN A 259 26.96 4.33 -2.77
CA GLN A 259 27.77 4.06 -3.97
C GLN A 259 28.26 2.61 -3.98
N ASP A 260 28.74 2.13 -2.82
CA ASP A 260 29.21 0.74 -2.68
C ASP A 260 28.02 -0.23 -2.79
N ALA A 261 26.87 0.11 -2.19
CA ALA A 261 25.64 -0.68 -2.32
C ALA A 261 25.13 -0.72 -3.77
N PHE A 262 25.26 0.37 -4.52
CA PHE A 262 24.91 0.41 -5.94
C PHE A 262 25.84 -0.45 -6.78
N ALA A 263 27.16 -0.40 -6.51
CA ALA A 263 28.17 -1.23 -7.20
C ALA A 263 27.93 -2.72 -6.92
N ASP A 264 27.66 -3.09 -5.67
CA ASP A 264 27.33 -4.46 -5.27
C ASP A 264 26.05 -4.98 -5.95
N TRP A 265 25.00 -4.15 -6.02
CA TRP A 265 23.78 -4.50 -6.75
C TRP A 265 24.05 -4.67 -8.25
N LYS A 266 24.84 -3.79 -8.86
CA LYS A 266 25.19 -3.87 -10.28
C LYS A 266 25.97 -5.16 -10.62
N GLU A 267 26.78 -5.65 -9.70
CA GLU A 267 27.52 -6.90 -9.87
C GLU A 267 26.66 -8.15 -9.66
N ARG A 268 25.82 -8.14 -8.62
CA ARG A 268 25.13 -9.34 -8.13
C ARG A 268 23.65 -9.41 -8.49
N GLY A 269 23.08 -8.33 -8.97
CA GLY A 269 21.66 -8.25 -9.28
C GLY A 269 20.75 -8.22 -8.05
N GLY A 270 19.48 -8.51 -8.27
CA GLY A 270 18.40 -8.43 -7.29
C GLY A 270 17.64 -7.13 -7.39
N VAL A 271 16.97 -6.74 -6.32
CA VAL A 271 16.15 -5.52 -6.21
C VAL A 271 16.94 -4.44 -5.49
N ALA A 272 17.33 -3.38 -6.19
CA ALA A 272 17.82 -2.17 -5.55
C ALA A 272 16.63 -1.31 -5.10
N VAL A 273 16.68 -0.79 -3.88
CA VAL A 273 15.68 0.15 -3.36
C VAL A 273 16.36 1.47 -3.06
N THR A 274 15.94 2.54 -3.72
CA THR A 274 16.55 3.87 -3.59
C THR A 274 15.52 4.98 -3.47
N THR A 275 15.98 6.20 -3.19
CA THR A 275 15.11 7.37 -3.10
C THR A 275 15.20 8.23 -4.36
N PHE A 276 14.19 9.09 -4.59
CA PHE A 276 14.19 10.05 -5.70
C PHE A 276 15.43 10.95 -5.74
N ASP A 277 15.94 11.35 -4.58
CA ASP A 277 17.11 12.23 -4.50
C ASP A 277 18.41 11.47 -4.72
N ALA A 278 18.53 10.23 -4.23
CA ALA A 278 19.69 9.39 -4.43
C ALA A 278 19.82 8.90 -5.88
N LEU A 279 18.70 8.62 -6.57
CA LEU A 279 18.66 8.17 -7.96
C LEU A 279 19.48 9.05 -8.91
N ARG A 280 19.50 10.35 -8.67
CA ARG A 280 20.25 11.34 -9.47
C ARG A 280 21.76 11.17 -9.44
N GLY A 281 22.27 10.51 -8.41
CA GLY A 281 23.70 10.27 -8.23
C GLY A 281 24.22 8.99 -8.90
N PHE A 282 23.36 8.23 -9.59
CA PHE A 282 23.72 6.99 -10.24
C PHE A 282 23.69 7.10 -11.78
N PRO A 283 24.58 6.39 -12.46
CA PRO A 283 24.57 6.34 -13.91
C PRO A 283 23.32 5.62 -14.42
N VAL A 284 22.68 6.18 -15.44
CA VAL A 284 21.54 5.54 -16.12
C VAL A 284 22.02 4.27 -16.81
N PRO A 285 21.38 3.11 -16.62
CA PRO A 285 21.78 1.85 -17.24
C PRO A 285 21.60 1.89 -18.76
N GLY A 286 22.28 0.98 -19.46
CA GLY A 286 22.02 0.73 -20.88
C GLY A 286 20.62 0.14 -21.10
N THR A 287 20.13 0.28 -22.34
CA THR A 287 18.84 -0.30 -22.72
C THR A 287 18.84 -1.81 -22.54
N GLY A 288 17.85 -2.34 -21.81
CA GLY A 288 17.69 -3.76 -21.53
C GLY A 288 18.53 -4.31 -20.36
N GLU A 289 19.35 -3.49 -19.68
CA GLU A 289 20.08 -3.92 -18.48
C GLU A 289 19.17 -4.02 -17.25
N LEU A 290 18.03 -3.35 -17.25
CA LEU A 290 17.08 -3.32 -16.14
C LEU A 290 15.80 -4.07 -16.55
N GLY A 291 15.45 -5.13 -15.82
CA GLY A 291 14.26 -5.93 -16.06
C GLY A 291 12.95 -5.17 -15.78
N MET A 292 12.91 -4.37 -14.70
CA MET A 292 11.79 -3.48 -14.38
C MET A 292 12.22 -2.31 -13.49
N LEU A 293 11.67 -1.13 -13.79
CA LEU A 293 11.69 0.05 -12.93
C LEU A 293 10.35 0.19 -12.23
N VAL A 294 10.34 0.22 -10.90
CA VAL A 294 9.16 0.51 -10.07
C VAL A 294 9.34 1.88 -9.44
N VAL A 295 8.34 2.75 -9.56
CA VAL A 295 8.34 4.08 -8.92
C VAL A 295 7.14 4.16 -8.00
N ASP A 296 7.40 4.13 -6.71
CA ASP A 296 6.35 4.25 -5.70
C ASP A 296 6.06 5.70 -5.38
N GLU A 297 4.79 5.99 -5.06
CA GLU A 297 4.25 7.35 -4.90
C GLU A 297 4.60 8.24 -6.10
N ALA A 298 4.30 7.75 -7.31
CA ALA A 298 4.67 8.39 -8.57
C ALA A 298 4.18 9.84 -8.73
N HIS A 299 3.21 10.27 -7.90
CA HIS A 299 2.79 11.68 -7.85
C HIS A 299 3.93 12.66 -7.51
N TYR A 300 5.04 12.18 -6.91
CA TYR A 300 6.24 13.01 -6.69
C TYR A 300 6.95 13.45 -7.98
N VAL A 301 6.67 12.79 -9.10
CA VAL A 301 7.27 13.10 -10.41
C VAL A 301 6.26 13.66 -11.43
N LYS A 302 5.06 14.03 -10.98
CA LYS A 302 3.99 14.60 -11.81
C LYS A 302 4.35 15.94 -12.45
N ASN A 303 5.28 16.71 -11.88
CA ASN A 303 5.76 17.97 -12.43
C ASN A 303 7.06 17.74 -13.24
N PRO A 304 7.01 17.83 -14.59
CA PRO A 304 8.14 17.51 -15.45
C PRO A 304 9.34 18.47 -15.29
N GLY A 305 9.13 19.68 -14.76
CA GLY A 305 10.20 20.65 -14.50
C GLY A 305 11.06 20.32 -13.28
N THR A 306 10.74 19.29 -12.50
CA THR A 306 11.50 18.92 -11.32
C THR A 306 12.69 18.02 -11.64
N ARG A 307 13.77 18.18 -10.87
CA ARG A 307 14.96 17.32 -11.01
C ARG A 307 14.65 15.83 -10.77
N ARG A 308 13.64 15.51 -9.91
CA ARG A 308 13.17 14.15 -9.65
C ARG A 308 12.50 13.54 -10.87
N ALA A 309 11.61 14.29 -11.51
CA ALA A 309 10.94 13.85 -12.73
C ALA A 309 11.95 13.61 -13.87
N GLY A 310 12.94 14.50 -14.04
CA GLY A 310 14.00 14.32 -15.04
C GLY A 310 14.82 13.06 -14.81
N ALA A 311 15.19 12.75 -13.57
CA ALA A 311 15.94 11.54 -13.24
C ALA A 311 15.12 10.27 -13.51
N VAL A 312 13.87 10.21 -13.05
CA VAL A 312 12.98 9.06 -13.29
C VAL A 312 12.71 8.89 -14.78
N SER A 313 12.50 9.98 -15.52
CA SER A 313 12.28 9.92 -16.98
C SER A 313 13.48 9.35 -17.73
N ALA A 314 14.71 9.73 -17.33
CA ALA A 314 15.93 9.21 -17.93
C ALA A 314 16.06 7.68 -17.72
N TRP A 315 15.83 7.19 -16.51
CA TRP A 315 15.84 5.76 -16.20
C TRP A 315 14.69 5.01 -16.88
N ALA A 316 13.49 5.59 -16.90
CA ALA A 316 12.34 5.00 -17.58
C ALA A 316 12.55 4.89 -19.10
N GLY A 317 13.33 5.79 -19.69
CA GLY A 317 13.65 5.79 -21.12
C GLY A 317 14.51 4.59 -21.58
N THR A 318 15.26 3.97 -20.66
CA THR A 318 16.12 2.81 -20.96
C THR A 318 15.51 1.47 -20.55
N CYS A 319 14.34 1.50 -19.88
CA CYS A 319 13.70 0.31 -19.33
C CYS A 319 12.42 -0.04 -20.11
N ASP A 320 12.28 -1.29 -20.56
CA ASP A 320 11.10 -1.77 -21.28
C ASP A 320 9.86 -1.88 -20.38
N ARG A 321 10.05 -2.14 -19.09
CA ARG A 321 8.97 -2.32 -18.12
C ARG A 321 9.09 -1.30 -17.01
N VAL A 322 8.09 -0.44 -16.91
CA VAL A 322 8.01 0.64 -15.91
C VAL A 322 6.67 0.59 -15.20
N LEU A 323 6.71 0.44 -13.90
CA LEU A 323 5.52 0.38 -13.05
C LEU A 323 5.47 1.58 -12.10
N PHE A 324 4.52 2.46 -12.30
CA PHE A 324 4.22 3.55 -11.38
C PHE A 324 3.13 3.12 -10.40
N LEU A 325 3.38 3.32 -9.11
CA LEU A 325 2.42 3.08 -8.05
C LEU A 325 1.99 4.42 -7.46
N THR A 326 0.70 4.65 -7.36
CA THR A 326 0.17 5.85 -6.70
C THR A 326 -1.25 5.60 -6.21
N GLY A 327 -1.60 6.08 -5.01
CA GLY A 327 -2.98 6.07 -4.51
C GLY A 327 -3.80 7.26 -5.00
N THR A 328 -3.14 8.31 -5.50
CA THR A 328 -3.73 9.60 -5.85
C THR A 328 -3.18 10.12 -7.19
N PRO A 329 -3.47 9.43 -8.31
CA PRO A 329 -2.89 9.79 -9.61
C PRO A 329 -3.44 11.12 -10.18
N MET A 330 -4.62 11.55 -9.73
CA MET A 330 -5.32 12.76 -10.19
C MET A 330 -5.82 13.56 -8.98
N GLU A 331 -4.92 14.26 -8.27
CA GLU A 331 -5.32 15.07 -7.11
C GLU A 331 -5.98 16.38 -7.53
N ASN A 332 -5.43 17.05 -8.55
CA ASN A 332 -5.85 18.41 -8.88
C ASN A 332 -6.13 18.64 -10.37
N ARG A 333 -5.46 17.95 -11.31
CA ARG A 333 -5.58 18.23 -12.76
C ARG A 333 -5.33 17.01 -13.63
N VAL A 334 -6.05 16.90 -14.74
CA VAL A 334 -5.80 15.92 -15.81
C VAL A 334 -4.37 16.03 -16.34
N GLU A 335 -3.79 17.25 -16.36
CA GLU A 335 -2.43 17.51 -16.81
C GLU A 335 -1.35 16.84 -15.93
N GLU A 336 -1.59 16.69 -14.63
CA GLU A 336 -0.67 15.95 -13.75
C GLU A 336 -0.62 14.46 -14.10
N PHE A 337 -1.78 13.86 -14.38
CA PHE A 337 -1.88 12.49 -14.86
C PHE A 337 -1.25 12.33 -16.24
N ARG A 338 -1.52 13.26 -17.15
CA ARG A 338 -0.92 13.30 -18.49
C ARG A 338 0.61 13.35 -18.43
N SER A 339 1.18 14.09 -17.48
CA SER A 339 2.62 14.13 -17.26
C SER A 339 3.20 12.78 -16.88
N LEU A 340 2.51 11.99 -16.05
CA LEU A 340 2.92 10.62 -15.71
C LEU A 340 2.79 9.69 -16.93
N VAL A 341 1.71 9.79 -17.69
CA VAL A 341 1.50 9.01 -18.91
C VAL A 341 2.57 9.34 -19.95
N ARG A 342 3.00 10.60 -20.07
CA ARG A 342 4.06 11.02 -21.00
C ARG A 342 5.41 10.35 -20.71
N ILE A 343 5.75 10.11 -19.44
CA ILE A 343 6.96 9.37 -19.07
C ILE A 343 6.84 7.88 -19.48
N LEU A 344 5.65 7.31 -19.39
CA LEU A 344 5.40 5.90 -19.67
C LEU A 344 5.17 5.63 -21.16
N GLN A 345 4.25 6.35 -21.76
CA GLN A 345 3.77 6.16 -23.13
C GLN A 345 3.53 7.54 -23.80
N PRO A 346 4.58 8.17 -24.36
CA PRO A 346 4.47 9.51 -24.96
C PRO A 346 3.36 9.62 -26.00
N ASP A 347 3.26 8.65 -26.91
CA ASP A 347 2.26 8.63 -27.99
C ASP A 347 0.81 8.56 -27.46
N LEU A 348 0.62 7.91 -26.30
CA LEU A 348 -0.70 7.87 -25.65
C LEU A 348 -1.01 9.20 -24.96
N ALA A 349 -0.02 9.84 -24.36
CA ALA A 349 -0.19 11.13 -23.69
C ALA A 349 -0.65 12.24 -24.68
N GLU A 350 -0.21 12.19 -25.92
CA GLU A 350 -0.66 13.12 -26.96
C GLU A 350 -2.12 12.92 -27.37
N ARG A 351 -2.63 11.70 -27.24
CA ARG A 351 -4.02 11.34 -27.54
C ARG A 351 -4.99 11.63 -26.39
N VAL A 352 -4.48 11.71 -25.17
CA VAL A 352 -5.26 12.09 -23.98
C VAL A 352 -5.33 13.62 -23.96
N ASP A 353 -6.21 14.21 -24.76
CA ASP A 353 -6.43 15.66 -24.82
C ASP A 353 -7.19 16.15 -23.57
N GLU A 354 -7.02 17.43 -23.22
CA GLU A 354 -7.76 18.07 -22.12
C GLU A 354 -9.28 17.93 -22.28
N HIS A 355 -9.77 17.88 -23.54
CA HIS A 355 -11.16 17.66 -23.87
C HIS A 355 -11.68 16.26 -23.53
N ASP A 356 -10.82 15.22 -23.52
CA ASP A 356 -11.23 13.86 -23.17
C ASP A 356 -11.57 13.71 -21.68
N GLY A 357 -10.96 14.52 -20.81
CA GLY A 357 -11.32 14.62 -19.39
C GLY A 357 -12.71 15.25 -19.16
N VAL A 358 -13.17 16.08 -20.09
CA VAL A 358 -14.46 16.80 -20.06
C VAL A 358 -15.53 16.04 -20.84
N ALA A 359 -15.16 15.32 -21.91
CA ALA A 359 -16.09 14.62 -22.83
C ALA A 359 -16.75 13.35 -22.26
N GLY A 360 -16.47 12.99 -21.00
CA GLY A 360 -17.13 11.90 -20.28
C GLY A 360 -16.22 10.78 -19.83
N SER A 361 -16.50 10.28 -18.60
CA SER A 361 -15.67 9.29 -17.89
C SER A 361 -15.46 7.97 -18.63
N LYS A 362 -16.33 7.60 -19.56
CA LYS A 362 -16.19 6.36 -20.34
C LYS A 362 -15.16 6.49 -21.46
N ALA A 363 -15.16 7.60 -22.19
CA ALA A 363 -14.19 7.83 -23.26
C ALA A 363 -12.77 7.97 -22.70
N PHE A 364 -12.60 8.78 -21.65
CA PHE A 364 -11.33 8.92 -20.94
C PHE A 364 -10.82 7.57 -20.39
N ARG A 365 -11.65 6.79 -19.67
CA ARG A 365 -11.27 5.48 -19.15
C ARG A 365 -10.84 4.52 -20.27
N LYS A 366 -11.54 4.52 -21.40
CA LYS A 366 -11.18 3.69 -22.55
C LYS A 366 -9.84 4.11 -23.15
N ALA A 367 -9.59 5.41 -23.25
CA ALA A 367 -8.33 5.94 -23.77
C ALA A 367 -7.13 5.58 -22.89
N VAL A 368 -7.26 5.66 -21.56
CA VAL A 368 -6.17 5.39 -20.61
C VAL A 368 -6.07 3.92 -20.16
N ALA A 369 -7.02 3.08 -20.51
CA ALA A 369 -7.06 1.67 -20.12
C ALA A 369 -5.78 0.87 -20.43
N PRO A 370 -5.02 1.14 -21.50
CA PRO A 370 -3.76 0.44 -21.74
C PRO A 370 -2.65 0.79 -20.75
N VAL A 371 -2.74 1.94 -20.07
CA VAL A 371 -1.68 2.46 -19.20
C VAL A 371 -2.09 2.58 -17.74
N TYR A 372 -3.38 2.50 -17.43
CA TYR A 372 -3.91 2.82 -16.11
C TYR A 372 -4.92 1.82 -15.60
N LEU A 373 -4.64 1.27 -14.41
CA LEU A 373 -5.56 0.42 -13.66
C LEU A 373 -5.85 1.05 -12.30
N ARG A 374 -7.14 1.22 -11.95
CA ARG A 374 -7.57 1.72 -10.64
C ARG A 374 -8.74 0.91 -10.10
N ARG A 375 -8.66 0.57 -8.81
CA ARG A 375 -9.73 -0.08 -8.04
C ARG A 375 -9.88 0.59 -6.69
N ASN A 376 -11.10 0.59 -6.16
CA ASN A 376 -11.39 1.11 -4.83
C ASN A 376 -11.46 -0.04 -3.82
N GLN A 377 -11.18 0.25 -2.55
CA GLN A 377 -11.24 -0.75 -1.48
C GLN A 377 -12.64 -1.39 -1.38
N GLN A 378 -13.69 -0.57 -1.41
CA GLN A 378 -15.07 -1.02 -1.28
C GLN A 378 -15.51 -2.02 -2.37
N ASP A 379 -14.89 -1.94 -3.55
CA ASP A 379 -15.25 -2.78 -4.69
C ASP A 379 -14.58 -4.16 -4.64
N VAL A 380 -13.42 -4.27 -3.97
CA VAL A 380 -12.57 -5.48 -4.01
C VAL A 380 -12.27 -6.12 -2.66
N LEU A 381 -12.48 -5.42 -1.54
CA LEU A 381 -12.27 -5.91 -0.18
C LEU A 381 -13.60 -5.96 0.58
N THR A 382 -14.28 -7.10 0.46
CA THR A 382 -15.56 -7.32 1.16
C THR A 382 -15.41 -7.67 2.63
N GLU A 383 -14.18 -7.99 3.06
CA GLU A 383 -13.84 -8.40 4.43
C GLU A 383 -13.29 -7.28 5.30
N LEU A 384 -13.08 -6.06 4.76
CA LEU A 384 -12.66 -4.94 5.60
C LEU A 384 -13.75 -4.62 6.63
N PRO A 385 -13.37 -4.46 7.90
CA PRO A 385 -14.31 -4.05 8.93
C PRO A 385 -14.87 -2.66 8.66
N ALA A 386 -15.95 -2.33 9.35
CA ALA A 386 -16.58 -1.02 9.21
C ALA A 386 -15.60 0.12 9.52
N LEU A 387 -15.64 1.15 8.71
CA LEU A 387 -14.96 2.42 8.94
C LEU A 387 -16.01 3.46 9.35
N GLN A 388 -15.91 3.95 10.57
CA GLN A 388 -16.82 4.94 11.11
C GLN A 388 -16.11 6.29 11.21
N HIS A 389 -16.69 7.33 10.62
CA HIS A 389 -16.20 8.69 10.74
C HIS A 389 -17.13 9.50 11.63
N THR A 390 -16.57 10.13 12.64
CA THR A 390 -17.28 11.01 13.57
C THR A 390 -16.60 12.38 13.58
N ASP A 391 -17.38 13.42 13.29
CA ASP A 391 -16.96 14.79 13.47
C ASP A 391 -17.33 15.21 14.90
N GLU A 392 -16.32 15.37 15.75
CA GLU A 392 -16.45 15.76 17.15
C GLU A 392 -16.44 17.29 17.24
N TRP A 393 -17.63 17.87 17.31
CA TRP A 393 -17.81 19.31 17.37
C TRP A 393 -17.85 19.79 18.82
N GLU A 394 -16.83 20.55 19.22
CA GLU A 394 -16.72 21.12 20.54
C GLU A 394 -17.02 22.63 20.53
N GLU A 395 -17.68 23.10 21.55
CA GLU A 395 -17.81 24.53 21.81
C GLU A 395 -16.48 25.04 22.39
N PRO A 396 -15.86 26.06 21.76
CA PRO A 396 -14.60 26.57 22.29
C PRO A 396 -14.76 27.15 23.68
N SER A 397 -13.84 26.87 24.57
CA SER A 397 -13.79 27.51 25.88
C SER A 397 -13.49 29.00 25.74
N ALA A 398 -13.68 29.76 26.81
CA ALA A 398 -13.33 31.20 26.83
C ALA A 398 -11.81 31.40 26.51
N GLN A 399 -10.98 30.46 26.91
CA GLN A 399 -9.52 30.50 26.63
C GLN A 399 -9.22 30.18 25.17
N ASP A 400 -9.91 29.20 24.58
CA ASP A 400 -9.82 28.86 23.17
C ASP A 400 -10.27 30.02 22.27
N GLU A 401 -11.39 30.67 22.62
CA GLU A 401 -11.90 31.84 21.91
C GLU A 401 -10.91 33.00 21.94
N GLU A 402 -10.28 33.27 23.11
CA GLU A 402 -9.32 34.35 23.22
C GLU A 402 -8.06 34.06 22.38
N ALA A 403 -7.52 32.85 22.45
CA ALA A 403 -6.40 32.43 21.62
C ALA A 403 -6.74 32.51 20.12
N TYR A 404 -7.97 32.13 19.74
CA TYR A 404 -8.45 32.24 18.38
C TYR A 404 -8.54 33.71 17.91
N ARG A 405 -9.14 34.59 18.73
CA ARG A 405 -9.22 36.02 18.43
C ARG A 405 -7.84 36.68 18.31
N GLU A 406 -6.88 36.28 19.13
CA GLU A 406 -5.49 36.72 19.01
C GLU A 406 -4.89 36.32 17.66
N ALA A 407 -5.07 35.05 17.26
CA ALA A 407 -4.58 34.52 15.97
C ALA A 407 -5.23 35.24 14.77
N VAL A 408 -6.54 35.55 14.84
CA VAL A 408 -7.27 36.30 13.81
C VAL A 408 -6.76 37.73 13.71
N ARG A 409 -6.56 38.44 14.82
CA ARG A 409 -5.99 39.80 14.84
C ARG A 409 -4.59 39.83 14.25
N ALA A 410 -3.79 38.80 14.52
CA ALA A 410 -2.45 38.65 13.96
C ALA A 410 -2.45 38.25 12.47
N GLY A 411 -3.60 37.93 11.88
CA GLY A 411 -3.69 37.45 10.50
C GLY A 411 -2.98 36.12 10.27
N ASN A 412 -2.79 35.32 11.32
CA ASN A 412 -2.01 34.09 11.27
C ASN A 412 -2.89 32.86 11.13
N PHE A 413 -3.11 32.42 9.88
CA PHE A 413 -3.94 31.26 9.55
C PHE A 413 -3.50 29.98 10.27
N MET A 414 -2.20 29.70 10.37
CA MET A 414 -1.71 28.50 11.05
C MET A 414 -1.92 28.57 12.58
N ALA A 415 -1.85 29.76 13.17
CA ALA A 415 -2.21 29.93 14.56
C ALA A 415 -3.72 29.76 14.81
N MET A 416 -4.58 30.22 13.88
CA MET A 416 -6.02 30.00 13.96
C MET A 416 -6.37 28.49 13.98
N ARG A 417 -5.73 27.67 13.17
CA ARG A 417 -5.96 26.21 13.09
C ARG A 417 -5.58 25.45 14.37
N ARG A 418 -4.65 25.97 15.17
CA ARG A 418 -4.18 25.33 16.41
C ARG A 418 -4.55 26.09 17.69
N ALA A 419 -5.38 27.13 17.55
CA ALA A 419 -5.74 28.01 18.67
C ALA A 419 -6.33 27.25 19.86
N ALA A 420 -7.14 26.21 19.58
CA ALA A 420 -7.74 25.36 20.60
C ALA A 420 -6.74 24.51 21.41
N TYR A 421 -5.49 24.44 21.02
CA TYR A 421 -4.41 23.76 21.76
C TYR A 421 -3.41 24.72 22.39
N ALA A 422 -3.57 26.03 22.17
CA ALA A 422 -2.62 27.04 22.64
C ALA A 422 -2.58 27.18 24.16
N ARG A 423 -3.70 26.89 24.83
CA ARG A 423 -3.85 26.96 26.30
C ARG A 423 -4.40 25.62 26.82
N PRO A 424 -3.51 24.64 27.12
CA PRO A 424 -3.93 23.25 27.37
C PRO A 424 -4.89 23.06 28.55
N GLU A 425 -4.79 23.89 29.59
CA GLU A 425 -5.59 23.77 30.81
C GLU A 425 -7.08 24.06 30.59
N GLY A 426 -7.45 24.68 29.48
CA GLY A 426 -8.82 24.99 29.15
C GLY A 426 -9.23 24.58 27.73
N SER A 427 -8.46 23.73 27.07
CA SER A 427 -8.72 23.30 25.70
C SER A 427 -9.84 22.28 25.60
N ALA A 428 -10.96 22.66 24.98
CA ALA A 428 -12.09 21.78 24.77
C ALA A 428 -11.73 20.57 23.88
N LYS A 429 -10.94 20.79 22.80
CA LYS A 429 -10.48 19.69 21.95
C LYS A 429 -9.55 18.72 22.67
N LEU A 430 -8.67 19.23 23.56
CA LEU A 430 -7.76 18.38 24.30
C LEU A 430 -8.50 17.54 25.34
N GLU A 431 -9.52 18.09 25.97
CA GLU A 431 -10.39 17.35 26.89
C GLU A 431 -11.12 16.23 26.15
N ARG A 432 -11.73 16.54 24.99
CA ARG A 432 -12.40 15.53 24.15
C ARG A 432 -11.44 14.43 23.68
N LEU A 433 -10.22 14.81 23.28
CA LEU A 433 -9.19 13.86 22.89
C LEU A 433 -8.87 12.87 24.04
N ARG A 434 -8.75 13.37 25.26
CA ARG A 434 -8.49 12.53 26.44
C ARG A 434 -9.63 11.55 26.69
N GLU A 435 -10.88 12.01 26.62
CA GLU A 435 -12.06 11.14 26.77
C GLU A 435 -12.05 10.00 25.75
N ILE A 436 -11.75 10.29 24.45
CA ILE A 436 -11.67 9.27 23.39
C ILE A 436 -10.53 8.26 23.67
N VAL A 437 -9.40 8.74 24.15
CA VAL A 437 -8.26 7.87 24.50
C VAL A 437 -8.58 7.02 25.72
N GLU A 438 -9.24 7.55 26.73
CA GLU A 438 -9.69 6.82 27.93
C GLU A 438 -10.71 5.73 27.54
N GLU A 439 -11.69 6.06 26.70
CA GLU A 439 -12.64 5.07 26.16
C GLU A 439 -11.94 3.96 25.36
N ALA A 440 -10.95 4.33 24.54
CA ALA A 440 -10.13 3.36 23.83
C ALA A 440 -9.34 2.45 24.78
N ALA A 441 -8.81 2.99 25.89
CA ALA A 441 -8.08 2.24 26.91
C ALA A 441 -8.97 1.25 27.64
N GLU A 442 -10.19 1.65 28.03
CA GLU A 442 -11.16 0.78 28.68
C GLU A 442 -11.54 -0.43 27.80
N ASN A 443 -11.54 -0.25 26.47
CA ASN A 443 -11.83 -1.31 25.50
C ASN A 443 -10.57 -2.06 25.00
N GLY A 444 -9.39 -1.74 25.52
CA GLY A 444 -8.14 -2.36 25.09
C GLY A 444 -7.74 -2.03 23.63
N HIS A 445 -8.28 -0.93 23.09
CA HIS A 445 -8.01 -0.49 21.72
C HIS A 445 -6.77 0.39 21.67
N LYS A 446 -6.00 0.25 20.59
CA LYS A 446 -4.87 1.13 20.29
C LYS A 446 -5.33 2.34 19.48
N ALA A 447 -4.82 3.51 19.83
CA ALA A 447 -5.15 4.77 19.18
C ALA A 447 -3.94 5.36 18.44
N VAL A 448 -4.19 6.03 17.31
CA VAL A 448 -3.21 6.88 16.66
C VAL A 448 -3.76 8.30 16.58
N VAL A 449 -2.96 9.27 17.03
CA VAL A 449 -3.31 10.70 17.04
C VAL A 449 -2.48 11.43 15.99
N PHE A 450 -3.15 12.08 15.06
CA PHE A 450 -2.53 12.84 13.99
C PHE A 450 -2.73 14.33 14.16
N SER A 451 -1.68 15.10 13.94
CA SER A 451 -1.72 16.56 13.77
C SER A 451 -0.72 17.02 12.71
N ALA A 452 -1.02 18.10 12.01
CA ALA A 452 -0.06 18.79 11.15
C ALA A 452 1.02 19.52 11.97
N PHE A 453 0.73 19.85 13.23
CA PHE A 453 1.52 20.72 14.08
C PHE A 453 2.30 19.93 15.14
N ARG A 454 3.61 20.18 15.22
CA ARG A 454 4.49 19.53 16.20
C ARG A 454 4.22 19.98 17.63
N ASP A 455 3.89 21.26 17.80
CA ASP A 455 3.55 21.84 19.10
C ASP A 455 2.24 21.25 19.64
N VAL A 456 1.22 21.03 18.79
CA VAL A 456 0.01 20.32 19.17
C VAL A 456 0.32 18.90 19.65
N LEU A 457 1.16 18.16 18.90
CA LEU A 457 1.59 16.81 19.33
C LEU A 457 2.37 16.83 20.65
N GLY A 458 3.17 17.87 20.89
CA GLY A 458 3.85 18.08 22.18
C GLY A 458 2.84 18.30 23.33
N THR A 459 1.85 19.17 23.11
CA THR A 459 0.77 19.43 24.07
C THR A 459 -0.01 18.15 24.38
N VAL A 460 -0.37 17.37 23.35
CA VAL A 460 -1.07 16.08 23.52
C VAL A 460 -0.20 15.08 24.28
N HIS A 461 1.09 15.02 23.95
CA HIS A 461 2.02 14.11 24.66
C HIS A 461 2.10 14.43 26.16
N GLU A 462 2.23 15.71 26.51
CA GLU A 462 2.25 16.15 27.92
C GLU A 462 0.94 15.88 28.63
N ALA A 463 -0.19 16.04 27.94
CA ALA A 463 -1.52 15.82 28.52
C ALA A 463 -1.81 14.34 28.76
N LEU A 464 -1.42 13.45 27.84
CA LEU A 464 -1.62 12.00 27.96
C LEU A 464 -0.54 11.35 28.86
N GLY A 465 0.70 11.83 28.82
CA GLY A 465 1.79 11.26 29.61
C GLY A 465 1.60 11.36 31.12
N LYS A 466 0.70 12.22 31.60
CA LYS A 466 0.34 12.34 33.02
C LYS A 466 -0.62 11.23 33.49
N SER A 467 -1.38 10.64 32.57
CA SER A 467 -2.40 9.62 32.89
C SER A 467 -2.02 8.21 32.40
N ASP A 468 -1.10 8.09 31.46
CA ASP A 468 -0.79 6.82 30.79
C ASP A 468 0.73 6.63 30.57
N GLU A 469 1.51 6.72 31.66
CA GLU A 469 2.96 6.54 31.64
C GLU A 469 3.35 5.17 31.06
N GLY A 470 4.05 5.18 29.93
CA GLY A 470 4.60 3.99 29.27
C GLY A 470 3.82 3.48 28.06
N HIS A 471 2.60 3.99 27.80
CA HIS A 471 1.78 3.56 26.66
C HIS A 471 1.69 4.61 25.53
N VAL A 472 2.31 5.79 25.71
CA VAL A 472 2.34 6.85 24.69
C VAL A 472 3.64 6.82 23.90
N PHE A 473 3.56 6.53 22.62
CA PHE A 473 4.67 6.42 21.68
C PHE A 473 4.79 7.67 20.80
N GLY A 474 5.99 8.11 20.54
CA GLY A 474 6.24 9.27 19.66
C GLY A 474 6.62 10.54 20.41
N PRO A 475 6.40 11.75 19.86
CA PRO A 475 5.79 12.02 18.55
C PRO A 475 6.67 11.64 17.35
N LEU A 476 6.06 10.99 16.39
CA LEU A 476 6.65 10.62 15.11
C LEU A 476 6.57 11.82 14.16
N THR A 477 7.70 12.48 13.90
CA THR A 477 7.79 13.69 13.09
C THR A 477 8.76 13.55 11.92
N GLY A 478 8.73 14.50 10.98
CA GLY A 478 9.66 14.54 9.86
C GLY A 478 11.14 14.57 10.24
N SER A 479 11.50 15.06 11.43
CA SER A 479 12.87 15.09 11.95
C SER A 479 13.37 13.75 12.50
N VAL A 480 12.47 12.78 12.78
CA VAL A 480 12.86 11.45 13.27
C VAL A 480 13.42 10.65 12.10
N PRO A 481 14.61 10.03 12.22
CA PRO A 481 15.18 9.19 11.17
C PRO A 481 14.25 8.00 10.79
N PRO A 482 14.22 7.57 9.52
CA PRO A 482 13.31 6.51 9.05
C PRO A 482 13.39 5.22 9.86
N ALA A 483 14.60 4.76 10.22
CA ALA A 483 14.79 3.55 11.02
C ALA A 483 14.18 3.66 12.45
N ARG A 484 14.22 4.87 13.04
CA ARG A 484 13.62 5.11 14.36
C ARG A 484 12.10 5.23 14.26
N ARG A 485 11.58 5.81 13.16
CA ARG A 485 10.12 5.85 12.91
C ARG A 485 9.55 4.45 12.84
N GLN A 486 10.20 3.55 12.08
CA GLN A 486 9.75 2.17 11.95
C GLN A 486 9.77 1.45 13.30
N ARG A 487 10.84 1.61 14.10
CA ARG A 487 10.91 1.02 15.44
C ARG A 487 9.79 1.51 16.35
N LEU A 488 9.48 2.82 16.36
CA LEU A 488 8.37 3.36 17.14
C LEU A 488 7.03 2.72 16.76
N VAL A 489 6.80 2.48 15.48
CA VAL A 489 5.59 1.80 15.00
C VAL A 489 5.59 0.32 15.38
N ASP A 490 6.74 -0.35 15.27
CA ASP A 490 6.89 -1.76 15.65
C ASP A 490 6.66 -1.93 17.18
N ASP A 491 7.24 -1.04 18.01
CA ASP A 491 7.08 -1.05 19.47
C ASP A 491 5.62 -0.76 19.87
N PHE A 492 4.98 0.21 19.24
CA PHE A 492 3.56 0.49 19.40
C PHE A 492 2.69 -0.73 19.03
N ALA A 493 2.98 -1.37 17.91
CA ALA A 493 2.23 -2.55 17.48
C ALA A 493 2.41 -3.73 18.45
N ALA A 494 3.62 -3.92 19.01
CA ALA A 494 3.96 -4.99 19.94
C ALA A 494 3.50 -4.73 21.38
N ALA A 495 3.17 -3.48 21.75
CA ALA A 495 2.71 -3.14 23.09
C ALA A 495 1.45 -3.96 23.45
N PRO A 496 1.37 -4.57 24.65
CA PRO A 496 0.20 -5.29 25.08
C PRO A 496 -0.96 -4.35 25.43
N GLY A 497 -2.18 -4.70 25.04
CA GLY A 497 -3.39 -3.93 25.35
C GLY A 497 -3.44 -2.57 24.67
N HIS A 498 -3.89 -1.56 25.43
CA HIS A 498 -3.99 -0.18 24.96
C HIS A 498 -2.62 0.48 24.74
N ALA A 499 -2.51 1.29 23.71
CA ALA A 499 -1.36 2.15 23.45
C ALA A 499 -1.77 3.32 22.54
N VAL A 500 -1.06 4.45 22.64
CA VAL A 500 -1.28 5.63 21.82
C VAL A 500 -0.03 5.97 21.01
N LEU A 501 -0.15 6.13 19.71
CA LEU A 501 0.93 6.62 18.84
C LEU A 501 0.63 8.05 18.40
N LEU A 502 1.53 8.98 18.71
CA LEU A 502 1.44 10.36 18.24
C LEU A 502 2.24 10.52 16.94
N ALA A 503 1.62 11.07 15.90
CA ALA A 503 2.27 11.18 14.61
C ALA A 503 1.92 12.49 13.89
N GLN A 504 2.93 13.17 13.35
CA GLN A 504 2.71 14.27 12.42
C GLN A 504 2.09 13.70 11.14
N ILE A 505 0.95 14.25 10.71
CA ILE A 505 0.10 13.64 9.69
C ILE A 505 0.84 13.39 8.36
N GLU A 506 1.69 14.32 7.93
CA GLU A 506 2.51 14.13 6.73
C GLU A 506 3.65 13.11 6.93
N ALA A 507 4.28 13.09 8.10
CA ALA A 507 5.37 12.16 8.40
C ALA A 507 4.86 10.75 8.72
N GLY A 508 3.72 10.63 9.39
CA GLY A 508 3.03 9.38 9.67
C GLY A 508 2.20 8.88 8.49
N GLY A 509 1.76 9.79 7.59
CA GLY A 509 0.95 9.48 6.43
C GLY A 509 1.68 8.75 5.29
N VAL A 510 3.01 8.60 5.32
CA VAL A 510 3.77 8.00 4.20
C VAL A 510 4.39 6.67 4.63
N GLY A 511 3.81 5.56 4.15
CA GLY A 511 4.41 4.22 4.10
C GLY A 511 4.53 3.43 5.40
N LEU A 512 4.17 3.98 6.55
CA LEU A 512 4.16 3.25 7.81
C LEU A 512 2.87 2.43 7.97
N ASN A 513 2.98 1.22 8.53
CA ASN A 513 1.84 0.35 8.77
C ASN A 513 1.34 0.52 10.22
N MET A 514 0.16 1.10 10.39
CA MET A 514 -0.45 1.36 11.71
C MET A 514 -1.73 0.54 11.91
N GLN A 515 -1.87 -0.61 11.28
CA GLN A 515 -3.06 -1.47 11.38
C GLN A 515 -3.34 -2.02 12.79
N ALA A 516 -2.38 -1.90 13.71
CA ALA A 516 -2.62 -2.22 15.11
C ALA A 516 -3.60 -1.23 15.78
N ALA A 517 -3.76 -0.02 15.23
CA ALA A 517 -4.72 0.96 15.72
C ALA A 517 -6.12 0.71 15.18
N SER A 518 -7.12 0.74 16.05
CA SER A 518 -8.54 0.73 15.70
C SER A 518 -9.22 2.08 15.98
N VAL A 519 -8.53 3.01 16.65
CA VAL A 519 -8.99 4.38 16.87
C VAL A 519 -8.02 5.36 16.22
N VAL A 520 -8.55 6.27 15.40
CA VAL A 520 -7.79 7.32 14.70
C VAL A 520 -8.33 8.67 15.14
N ILE A 521 -7.48 9.53 15.67
CA ILE A 521 -7.87 10.87 16.10
C ILE A 521 -7.15 11.90 15.23
N LEU A 522 -7.92 12.78 14.59
CA LEU A 522 -7.42 13.91 13.80
C LEU A 522 -7.61 15.19 14.63
N CYS A 523 -6.54 15.79 15.09
CA CYS A 523 -6.60 16.97 15.97
C CYS A 523 -7.20 18.21 15.29
N GLU A 524 -7.08 18.30 13.96
CA GLU A 524 -7.63 19.41 13.17
C GLU A 524 -7.92 18.95 11.73
N PRO A 525 -8.87 19.61 11.01
CA PRO A 525 -9.16 19.33 9.62
C PRO A 525 -7.97 19.72 8.72
N GLN A 526 -7.69 18.92 7.69
CA GLN A 526 -6.59 19.18 6.76
C GLN A 526 -7.08 19.98 5.54
N LEU A 527 -6.17 20.73 4.90
CA LEU A 527 -6.49 21.51 3.70
C LEU A 527 -6.78 20.64 2.47
N LYS A 528 -6.27 19.41 2.48
CA LYS A 528 -6.45 18.43 1.41
C LYS A 528 -7.08 17.16 1.97
N PRO A 529 -8.27 16.75 1.48
CA PRO A 529 -8.92 15.51 1.92
C PRO A 529 -8.01 14.27 1.79
N THR A 530 -7.16 14.27 0.76
CA THR A 530 -6.23 13.16 0.49
C THR A 530 -5.25 12.90 1.65
N ILE A 531 -4.85 13.93 2.40
CA ILE A 531 -3.95 13.78 3.56
C ILE A 531 -4.67 13.03 4.69
N GLU A 532 -5.92 13.37 4.97
CA GLU A 532 -6.74 12.64 5.97
C GLU A 532 -6.99 11.20 5.53
N HIS A 533 -7.40 10.99 4.27
CA HIS A 533 -7.59 9.64 3.72
C HIS A 533 -6.32 8.80 3.79
N GLN A 534 -5.15 9.41 3.49
CA GLN A 534 -3.86 8.72 3.60
C GLN A 534 -3.53 8.31 5.04
N ALA A 535 -3.78 9.18 6.01
CA ALA A 535 -3.56 8.90 7.42
C ALA A 535 -4.48 7.76 7.91
N VAL A 536 -5.78 7.83 7.61
CA VAL A 536 -6.77 6.80 7.96
C VAL A 536 -6.43 5.46 7.31
N ALA A 537 -6.01 5.45 6.04
CA ALA A 537 -5.64 4.23 5.32
C ALA A 537 -4.37 3.54 5.87
N ARG A 538 -3.67 4.12 6.84
CA ARG A 538 -2.59 3.44 7.58
C ARG A 538 -3.11 2.50 8.66
N ALA A 539 -4.26 2.80 9.24
CA ALA A 539 -4.97 1.97 10.19
C ALA A 539 -6.02 1.08 9.50
N HIS A 540 -6.86 1.67 8.63
CA HIS A 540 -7.89 0.94 7.88
C HIS A 540 -7.34 0.45 6.54
N ARG A 541 -6.80 -0.75 6.55
CA ARG A 541 -6.19 -1.37 5.37
C ARG A 541 -6.33 -2.89 5.42
N MET A 542 -5.97 -3.54 4.32
CA MET A 542 -5.93 -4.99 4.23
C MET A 542 -5.16 -5.59 5.43
N GLY A 543 -5.83 -6.45 6.17
CA GLY A 543 -5.32 -7.03 7.40
C GLY A 543 -5.85 -6.39 8.68
N GLN A 544 -6.64 -5.33 8.60
CA GLN A 544 -7.40 -4.82 9.74
C GLN A 544 -8.53 -5.78 10.09
N VAL A 545 -8.60 -6.17 11.36
CA VAL A 545 -9.60 -7.14 11.87
C VAL A 545 -10.65 -6.48 12.76
N ARG A 546 -10.37 -5.26 13.23
CA ARG A 546 -11.29 -4.46 14.08
C ARG A 546 -11.94 -3.35 13.28
N SER A 547 -13.15 -3.00 13.63
CA SER A 547 -13.77 -1.75 13.15
C SER A 547 -12.88 -0.57 13.49
N VAL A 548 -12.69 0.35 12.53
CA VAL A 548 -11.86 1.53 12.74
C VAL A 548 -12.77 2.73 12.96
N SER A 549 -12.62 3.37 14.12
CA SER A 549 -13.30 4.63 14.45
C SER A 549 -12.35 5.80 14.18
N VAL A 550 -12.81 6.76 13.38
CA VAL A 550 -12.07 7.99 13.06
C VAL A 550 -12.80 9.16 13.70
N HIS A 551 -12.12 9.83 14.61
CA HIS A 551 -12.62 11.01 15.31
C HIS A 551 -11.87 12.25 14.80
N ARG A 552 -12.59 13.19 14.19
CA ARG A 552 -12.04 14.46 13.75
C ARG A 552 -12.49 15.56 14.69
N LEU A 553 -11.56 16.13 15.46
CA LEU A 553 -11.83 17.15 16.45
C LEU A 553 -12.00 18.52 15.81
N LEU A 554 -13.13 19.15 16.05
CA LEU A 554 -13.54 20.38 15.41
C LEU A 554 -14.03 21.38 16.47
N CYS A 555 -13.77 22.68 16.28
CA CYS A 555 -14.38 23.75 17.06
C CYS A 555 -15.46 24.48 16.25
N THR A 556 -16.59 24.75 16.90
CA THR A 556 -17.66 25.57 16.33
C THR A 556 -17.23 27.03 16.24
N GLY A 557 -17.85 27.78 15.33
CA GLY A 557 -17.69 29.24 15.22
C GLY A 557 -16.32 29.73 14.75
N GLY A 558 -15.50 28.88 14.10
CA GLY A 558 -14.14 29.24 13.68
C GLY A 558 -13.68 28.70 12.34
N VAL A 559 -12.35 28.63 12.18
CA VAL A 559 -11.71 28.17 10.95
C VAL A 559 -12.06 26.74 10.57
N ASP A 560 -12.36 25.87 11.55
CA ASP A 560 -12.67 24.46 11.31
C ASP A 560 -13.96 24.30 10.52
N GLU A 561 -15.02 25.04 10.84
CA GLU A 561 -16.27 25.00 10.07
C GLU A 561 -16.08 25.37 8.61
N ARG A 562 -15.21 26.37 8.36
CA ARG A 562 -14.93 26.82 6.99
C ARG A 562 -14.13 25.79 6.22
N LEU A 563 -13.15 25.17 6.87
CA LEU A 563 -12.36 24.11 6.27
C LEU A 563 -13.20 22.88 5.96
N VAL A 564 -14.06 22.43 6.87
CA VAL A 564 -14.95 21.28 6.64
C VAL A 564 -15.87 21.53 5.45
N ARG A 565 -16.53 22.70 5.37
CA ARG A 565 -17.36 23.06 4.21
C ARG A 565 -16.60 23.04 2.89
N LEU A 566 -15.34 23.50 2.89
CA LEU A 566 -14.48 23.49 1.71
C LEU A 566 -14.05 22.07 1.32
N LEU A 567 -13.73 21.24 2.33
CA LEU A 567 -13.37 19.84 2.12
C LEU A 567 -14.53 19.05 1.53
N GLU A 568 -15.75 19.24 2.05
CA GLU A 568 -16.95 18.60 1.51
C GLU A 568 -17.21 18.96 0.05
N ASN A 569 -17.05 20.23 -0.31
CA ASN A 569 -17.19 20.67 -1.69
C ASN A 569 -16.12 20.09 -2.61
N LYS A 570 -14.86 20.04 -2.15
CA LYS A 570 -13.76 19.39 -2.90
C LYS A 570 -13.95 17.87 -3.02
N SER A 571 -14.42 17.21 -1.96
CA SER A 571 -14.70 15.76 -1.98
C SER A 571 -15.85 15.43 -2.92
N ARG A 572 -16.93 16.21 -2.91
CA ARG A 572 -18.07 16.04 -3.84
C ARG A 572 -17.64 16.23 -5.30
N LEU A 573 -16.78 17.19 -5.57
CA LEU A 573 -16.21 17.39 -6.90
C LEU A 573 -15.31 16.22 -7.29
N PHE A 574 -14.46 15.75 -6.40
CA PHE A 574 -13.58 14.59 -6.64
C PHE A 574 -14.40 13.31 -6.89
N ASP A 575 -15.42 13.02 -6.08
CA ASP A 575 -16.31 11.87 -6.24
C ASP A 575 -17.14 11.97 -7.52
N ALA A 576 -17.60 13.16 -7.88
CA ALA A 576 -18.30 13.41 -9.14
C ALA A 576 -17.36 13.19 -10.34
N TYR A 577 -16.11 13.63 -10.27
CA TYR A 577 -15.09 13.41 -11.30
C TYR A 577 -14.66 11.94 -11.41
N ALA A 578 -14.47 11.27 -10.27
CA ALA A 578 -14.08 9.86 -10.23
C ALA A 578 -15.23 8.92 -10.59
N ARG A 579 -16.49 9.28 -10.25
CA ARG A 579 -17.68 8.43 -10.45
C ARG A 579 -18.62 8.89 -11.57
N ARG A 580 -18.71 10.20 -11.87
CA ARG A 580 -19.65 10.77 -12.84
C ARG A 580 -19.07 12.03 -13.53
N SER A 581 -18.66 11.91 -14.75
CA SER A 581 -18.20 13.06 -15.55
C SER A 581 -19.33 13.80 -16.28
N ALA A 582 -20.58 13.71 -15.83
CA ALA A 582 -21.71 14.35 -16.51
C ALA A 582 -22.16 15.69 -15.92
N VAL A 583 -21.60 16.14 -14.77
CA VAL A 583 -22.06 17.33 -14.05
C VAL A 583 -21.04 18.49 -14.03
N ALA A 584 -19.84 18.27 -14.55
CA ALA A 584 -18.78 19.30 -14.52
C ALA A 584 -18.98 20.47 -15.52
N GLU A 585 -19.96 20.38 -16.41
CA GLU A 585 -20.18 21.40 -17.46
C GLU A 585 -20.87 22.69 -16.97
N SER A 586 -21.32 22.78 -15.73
CA SER A 586 -22.17 23.90 -15.28
C SER A 586 -21.70 24.70 -14.07
N THR A 587 -20.46 24.49 -13.57
CA THR A 587 -20.02 25.27 -12.41
C THR A 587 -18.74 26.06 -12.72
N PRO A 588 -18.85 27.40 -12.90
CA PRO A 588 -17.68 28.27 -13.13
C PRO A 588 -16.72 28.42 -11.94
N ASP A 589 -17.03 27.85 -10.78
CA ASP A 589 -16.31 28.05 -9.52
C ASP A 589 -15.26 26.98 -9.17
N ALA A 590 -14.89 26.12 -10.11
CA ALA A 590 -13.70 25.28 -9.95
C ALA A 590 -12.41 26.11 -10.15
N VAL A 591 -12.31 27.24 -9.44
CA VAL A 591 -11.10 28.06 -9.42
C VAL A 591 -10.10 27.36 -8.50
N ASP A 592 -8.98 26.96 -9.06
CA ASP A 592 -7.79 26.53 -8.35
C ASP A 592 -7.25 27.68 -7.49
N VAL A 593 -7.80 27.80 -6.29
CA VAL A 593 -7.27 28.72 -5.28
C VAL A 593 -6.07 28.01 -4.69
N SER A 594 -4.87 28.51 -4.95
CA SER A 594 -3.67 28.03 -4.26
C SER A 594 -3.91 28.01 -2.75
N ASP A 595 -3.33 27.04 -2.03
CA ASP A 595 -3.50 26.90 -0.56
C ASP A 595 -3.22 28.25 0.16
N LEU A 596 -2.34 29.08 -0.38
CA LEU A 596 -2.05 30.45 0.08
C LEU A 596 -3.21 31.42 -0.15
N GLY A 597 -3.86 31.36 -1.31
CA GLY A 597 -5.02 32.22 -1.63
C GLY A 597 -6.23 31.88 -0.78
N LEU A 598 -6.43 30.59 -0.49
CA LEU A 598 -7.48 30.10 0.40
C LEU A 598 -7.26 30.58 1.84
N ALA A 599 -6.04 30.39 2.36
CA ALA A 599 -5.67 30.82 3.71
C ALA A 599 -5.88 32.32 3.91
N ARG A 600 -5.47 33.14 2.91
CA ARG A 600 -5.68 34.59 2.97
C ARG A 600 -7.16 34.98 2.99
N ARG A 601 -7.98 34.37 2.15
CA ARG A 601 -9.43 34.63 2.12
C ARG A 601 -10.09 34.30 3.46
N ILE A 602 -9.77 33.13 4.05
CA ILE A 602 -10.31 32.74 5.36
C ILE A 602 -9.91 33.74 6.43
N VAL A 603 -8.66 34.21 6.45
CA VAL A 603 -8.20 35.22 7.41
C VAL A 603 -8.97 36.52 7.25
N GLU A 604 -9.12 37.04 6.03
CA GLU A 604 -9.86 38.28 5.73
C GLU A 604 -11.35 38.18 6.16
N GLU A 605 -11.99 37.04 5.89
CA GLU A 605 -13.37 36.78 6.29
C GLU A 605 -13.53 36.70 7.83
N GLU A 606 -12.58 36.05 8.54
CA GLU A 606 -12.61 35.95 9.99
C GLU A 606 -12.31 37.30 10.66
N GLN A 607 -11.38 38.08 10.12
CA GLN A 607 -11.13 39.44 10.60
C GLN A 607 -12.38 40.33 10.45
N ALA A 608 -13.07 40.24 9.31
CA ALA A 608 -14.32 40.95 9.09
C ALA A 608 -15.42 40.48 10.06
N ARG A 609 -15.57 39.17 10.27
CA ARG A 609 -16.58 38.59 11.18
C ARG A 609 -16.39 39.03 12.63
N LEU A 610 -15.14 39.08 13.09
CA LEU A 610 -14.79 39.44 14.47
C LEU A 610 -14.57 40.94 14.68
N GLY A 611 -14.75 41.78 13.66
CA GLY A 611 -14.48 43.21 13.73
C GLY A 611 -13.02 43.55 14.07
N ALA A 612 -12.10 42.65 13.75
CA ALA A 612 -10.68 42.81 14.07
C ALA A 612 -10.01 43.72 13.04
N THR A 613 -9.56 44.90 13.46
CA THR A 613 -8.73 45.78 12.61
C THR A 613 -7.38 45.08 12.39
N PRO A 614 -6.89 44.95 11.13
CA PRO A 614 -5.59 44.32 10.87
C PRO A 614 -4.46 45.06 11.59
N THR A 615 -3.68 44.35 12.36
CA THR A 615 -2.42 44.89 12.89
C THR A 615 -1.46 45.07 11.70
N PRO A 616 -0.91 46.28 11.45
CA PRO A 616 -0.03 46.48 10.32
C PRO A 616 1.22 45.58 10.48
N THR A 617 1.45 44.75 9.49
CA THR A 617 2.66 43.92 9.39
C THR A 617 3.87 44.85 9.44
N PRO A 618 4.85 44.67 10.33
CA PRO A 618 6.04 45.49 10.35
C PRO A 618 6.73 45.37 8.99
N THR A 619 6.76 46.47 8.25
CA THR A 619 7.47 46.59 6.99
C THR A 619 8.94 46.31 7.28
N ARG A 620 9.48 45.25 6.74
CA ARG A 620 10.91 44.93 6.80
C ARG A 620 11.65 46.10 6.18
N ALA A 621 12.33 46.86 6.99
CA ALA A 621 13.16 47.97 6.53
C ALA A 621 14.11 47.46 5.43
N PRO A 622 14.35 48.23 4.37
CA PRO A 622 15.31 47.84 3.35
C PRO A 622 16.68 47.76 4.03
N ALA A 623 17.40 46.67 3.81
CA ALA A 623 18.78 46.53 4.21
C ALA A 623 19.56 47.66 3.54
N THR A 624 20.12 48.55 4.33
CA THR A 624 21.10 49.52 3.87
C THR A 624 22.30 48.74 3.35
N GLU A 625 22.54 48.78 2.06
CA GLU A 625 23.84 48.56 1.45
C GLU A 625 24.75 49.67 1.95
N ASP A 626 25.76 49.34 2.77
CA ASP A 626 26.93 50.17 2.98
C ASP A 626 28.16 49.28 3.15
N ALA A 627 29.11 49.54 2.20
CA ALA A 627 30.55 49.28 2.11
C ALA A 627 31.03 47.82 2.02
#